data_2ca1f33566b12e679ddd70cf822dd1be
#
_entry.id   2ca1f33566b12e679ddd70cf822dd1be
#
_cell.length_a   1.000
_cell.length_b   1.000
_cell.length_c   1.000
_cell.angle_alpha   90.00
_cell.angle_beta   90.00
_cell.angle_gamma   90.00
#
_symmetry.space_group_name_H-M   'P 1'
#
loop_
_entity.id
_entity.type
_entity.pdbx_description
1 polymer ?
#
loop_
_entity_poly.entity_id
_entity_poly.type
_entity_poly.pdbx_seq_one_letter_code
_entity_poly.pdbx_strand_id
1 'polypeptide(L)'
;MKYEERLRKLNGLSEFINGEKQDDILLVLDKKYSDDKWNIICSAVHWFRTVESYLNSENLLKENKEDYNWGEVYLFLSSVDIVIEGINDINKIAKDNEKARLFYKSSEIFKDKEKDDWEHFKNIRAIFGAHPTKLKDNNEFIVSTYPTPYNSLPDKLYGKVKNWDYYTLLWEKDKKKSWEQLEFGFSFKDIEKYLDKCINYLDNIYNDFLVMINAYKKELSKIKI
;
A
#
# COMPACT_ATOMS: atom_id res chain seq x y z
N MET A 1 3.46 9.96 -10.73
CA MET A 1 2.50 9.61 -11.83
C MET A 1 1.31 10.53 -11.72
N LYS A 2 0.63 10.85 -12.82
CA LYS A 2 -0.64 11.60 -12.76
C LYS A 2 -1.78 10.70 -12.30
N TYR A 3 -2.80 11.27 -11.69
CA TYR A 3 -3.95 10.53 -11.18
C TYR A 3 -4.65 9.68 -12.25
N GLU A 4 -4.90 10.25 -13.42
CA GLU A 4 -5.53 9.55 -14.54
C GLU A 4 -4.69 8.36 -15.04
N GLU A 5 -3.37 8.44 -14.93
CA GLU A 5 -2.48 7.34 -15.28
C GLU A 5 -2.55 6.20 -14.26
N ARG A 6 -2.69 6.52 -12.96
CA ARG A 6 -2.96 5.53 -11.91
C ARG A 6 -4.23 4.74 -12.22
N LEU A 7 -5.32 5.47 -12.51
CA LEU A 7 -6.61 4.85 -12.83
C LEU A 7 -6.52 3.98 -14.09
N ARG A 8 -5.85 4.46 -15.13
CA ARG A 8 -5.67 3.70 -16.36
C ARG A 8 -4.95 2.38 -16.12
N LYS A 9 -3.91 2.36 -15.28
CA LYS A 9 -3.16 1.13 -14.95
C LYS A 9 -4.00 0.16 -14.12
N LEU A 10 -4.73 0.65 -13.13
CA LEU A 10 -5.61 -0.18 -12.30
C LEU A 10 -6.76 -0.76 -13.13
N ASN A 11 -7.38 0.03 -14.01
CA ASN A 11 -8.40 -0.45 -14.92
C ASN A 11 -7.85 -1.43 -15.96
N GLY A 12 -6.63 -1.20 -16.46
CA GLY A 12 -5.94 -2.14 -17.35
C GLY A 12 -5.77 -3.52 -16.73
N LEU A 13 -5.48 -3.62 -15.42
CA LEU A 13 -5.46 -4.91 -14.71
C LEU A 13 -6.84 -5.58 -14.74
N SER A 14 -7.90 -4.81 -14.47
CA SER A 14 -9.27 -5.32 -14.53
C SER A 14 -9.62 -5.85 -15.92
N GLU A 15 -9.25 -5.13 -16.97
CA GLU A 15 -9.49 -5.53 -18.37
C GLU A 15 -8.69 -6.77 -18.74
N PHE A 16 -7.43 -6.89 -18.29
CA PHE A 16 -6.61 -8.07 -18.51
C PHE A 16 -7.21 -9.32 -17.85
N ILE A 17 -7.65 -9.20 -16.59
CA ILE A 17 -8.18 -10.31 -15.82
C ILE A 17 -9.57 -10.74 -16.30
N ASN A 18 -10.46 -9.79 -16.61
CA ASN A 18 -11.85 -10.05 -17.02
C ASN A 18 -12.04 -10.07 -18.55
N GLY A 19 -10.98 -9.90 -19.32
CA GLY A 19 -10.99 -9.86 -20.78
C GLY A 19 -10.56 -11.18 -21.42
N GLU A 20 -9.81 -11.11 -22.50
CA GLU A 20 -9.38 -12.26 -23.31
C GLU A 20 -8.59 -13.34 -22.53
N LYS A 21 -8.01 -13.02 -21.38
CA LYS A 21 -7.25 -13.96 -20.55
C LYS A 21 -8.04 -14.55 -19.41
N GLN A 22 -9.29 -14.17 -19.21
CA GLN A 22 -10.11 -14.65 -18.10
C GLN A 22 -10.18 -16.17 -18.04
N ASP A 23 -10.56 -16.80 -19.16
CA ASP A 23 -10.70 -18.26 -19.21
C ASP A 23 -9.38 -18.99 -18.98
N ASP A 24 -8.30 -18.46 -19.52
CA ASP A 24 -6.96 -19.01 -19.32
C ASP A 24 -6.54 -18.93 -17.85
N ILE A 25 -6.78 -17.79 -17.20
CA ILE A 25 -6.46 -17.57 -15.78
C ILE A 25 -7.32 -18.48 -14.90
N LEU A 26 -8.62 -18.50 -15.13
CA LEU A 26 -9.56 -19.37 -14.40
C LEU A 26 -9.15 -20.84 -14.50
N LEU A 27 -8.84 -21.31 -15.72
CA LEU A 27 -8.43 -22.69 -15.96
C LEU A 27 -7.15 -23.05 -15.17
N VAL A 28 -6.17 -22.16 -15.13
CA VAL A 28 -4.95 -22.39 -14.36
C VAL A 28 -5.24 -22.41 -12.87
N LEU A 29 -6.01 -21.46 -12.38
CA LEU A 29 -6.35 -21.34 -10.96
C LEU A 29 -7.21 -22.52 -10.47
N ASP A 30 -8.23 -22.93 -11.24
CA ASP A 30 -9.11 -24.06 -10.91
C ASP A 30 -8.33 -25.37 -10.81
N LYS A 31 -7.38 -25.61 -11.71
CA LYS A 31 -6.58 -26.86 -11.73
C LYS A 31 -5.48 -26.89 -10.69
N LYS A 32 -4.92 -25.74 -10.33
CA LYS A 32 -3.73 -25.65 -9.49
C LYS A 32 -4.06 -25.24 -8.05
N TYR A 33 -5.17 -24.52 -7.85
CA TYR A 33 -5.58 -23.96 -6.57
C TYR A 33 -7.07 -24.19 -6.31
N SER A 34 -7.50 -24.04 -5.07
CA SER A 34 -8.91 -23.92 -4.72
C SER A 34 -9.50 -22.60 -5.24
N ASP A 35 -10.83 -22.52 -5.36
CA ASP A 35 -11.59 -21.35 -5.85
C ASP A 35 -11.25 -20.02 -5.17
N ASP A 36 -10.58 -20.05 -4.01
CA ASP A 36 -10.24 -18.88 -3.21
C ASP A 36 -9.35 -17.86 -3.94
N LYS A 37 -8.42 -18.34 -4.80
CA LYS A 37 -7.47 -17.45 -5.50
C LYS A 37 -8.15 -16.53 -6.50
N TRP A 38 -9.15 -17.04 -7.24
CA TRP A 38 -9.95 -16.23 -8.15
C TRP A 38 -10.76 -15.17 -7.39
N ASN A 39 -11.38 -15.57 -6.28
CA ASN A 39 -12.15 -14.66 -5.44
C ASN A 39 -11.29 -13.52 -4.87
N ILE A 40 -10.04 -13.80 -4.48
CA ILE A 40 -9.09 -12.77 -4.05
C ILE A 40 -8.82 -11.75 -5.17
N ILE A 41 -8.56 -12.23 -6.39
CA ILE A 41 -8.33 -11.35 -7.56
C ILE A 41 -9.56 -10.48 -7.83
N CYS A 42 -10.75 -11.08 -7.91
CA CYS A 42 -12.00 -10.36 -8.16
C CYS A 42 -12.27 -9.31 -7.07
N SER A 43 -12.03 -9.67 -5.82
CA SER A 43 -12.21 -8.76 -4.68
C SER A 43 -11.25 -7.58 -4.79
N ALA A 44 -9.96 -7.80 -5.05
CA ALA A 44 -8.98 -6.74 -5.19
C ALA A 44 -9.36 -5.75 -6.32
N VAL A 45 -9.73 -6.27 -7.51
CA VAL A 45 -10.15 -5.45 -8.64
C VAL A 45 -11.41 -4.64 -8.33
N HIS A 46 -12.38 -5.24 -7.62
CA HIS A 46 -13.58 -4.53 -7.18
C HIS A 46 -13.23 -3.38 -6.23
N TRP A 47 -12.36 -3.62 -5.26
CA TRP A 47 -11.93 -2.61 -4.31
C TRP A 47 -11.14 -1.47 -4.98
N PHE A 48 -10.32 -1.75 -5.99
CA PHE A 48 -9.61 -0.70 -6.74
C PHE A 48 -10.58 0.31 -7.34
N ARG A 49 -11.68 -0.16 -7.95
CA ARG A 49 -12.73 0.70 -8.49
C ARG A 49 -13.49 1.48 -7.41
N THR A 50 -13.69 0.85 -6.25
CA THR A 50 -14.43 1.49 -5.14
C THR A 50 -13.64 2.65 -4.53
N VAL A 51 -12.31 2.54 -4.47
CA VAL A 51 -11.46 3.54 -3.81
C VAL A 51 -10.81 4.54 -4.77
N GLU A 52 -11.00 4.39 -6.08
CA GLU A 52 -10.31 5.20 -7.09
C GLU A 52 -10.43 6.71 -6.86
N SER A 53 -11.62 7.20 -6.48
CA SER A 53 -11.87 8.63 -6.25
C SER A 53 -11.08 9.21 -5.06
N TYR A 54 -10.58 8.36 -4.18
CA TYR A 54 -9.81 8.76 -3.00
C TYR A 54 -8.29 8.66 -3.18
N LEU A 55 -7.81 8.23 -4.35
CA LEU A 55 -6.37 8.07 -4.63
C LEU A 55 -5.66 9.37 -5.07
N ASN A 56 -6.32 10.50 -4.97
CA ASN A 56 -5.77 11.82 -5.30
C ASN A 56 -5.58 12.67 -4.05
N SER A 57 -4.31 12.96 -3.71
CA SER A 57 -3.99 13.82 -2.56
C SER A 57 -4.08 15.32 -2.86
N GLU A 58 -4.20 15.75 -4.14
CA GLU A 58 -4.21 17.17 -4.51
C GLU A 58 -5.31 17.96 -3.79
N ASN A 59 -6.44 17.30 -3.53
CA ASN A 59 -7.54 17.91 -2.77
C ASN A 59 -7.23 18.08 -1.28
N LEU A 60 -6.29 17.30 -0.73
CA LEU A 60 -5.88 17.33 0.67
C LEU A 60 -4.84 18.42 0.95
N LEU A 61 -4.17 18.91 -0.08
CA LEU A 61 -3.12 19.92 -0.02
C LEU A 61 -3.65 21.36 -0.22
N LYS A 62 -4.98 21.56 -0.25
CA LYS A 62 -5.59 22.88 -0.46
C LYS A 62 -5.09 23.89 0.57
N GLU A 63 -4.80 25.10 0.08
CA GLU A 63 -4.04 26.16 0.74
C GLU A 63 -4.58 26.66 2.10
N ASN A 64 -5.81 26.36 2.46
CA ASN A 64 -6.40 26.77 3.75
C ASN A 64 -6.17 25.71 4.82
N LYS A 65 -5.03 25.81 5.46
CA LYS A 65 -4.49 24.87 6.46
C LYS A 65 -5.27 24.78 7.79
N GLU A 66 -6.32 25.56 7.97
CA GLU A 66 -7.12 25.55 9.21
C GLU A 66 -8.24 24.50 9.18
N ASP A 67 -8.65 24.03 7.98
CA ASP A 67 -9.77 23.10 7.78
C ASP A 67 -9.33 21.72 7.28
N TYR A 68 -8.27 21.15 7.83
CA TYR A 68 -7.90 19.77 7.49
C TYR A 68 -8.98 18.79 7.92
N ASN A 69 -9.70 18.26 6.94
CA ASN A 69 -10.66 17.20 7.18
C ASN A 69 -9.93 15.87 7.40
N TRP A 70 -9.75 15.48 8.66
CA TRP A 70 -9.17 14.19 9.04
C TRP A 70 -9.84 13.00 8.36
N GLY A 71 -11.14 13.11 8.08
CA GLY A 71 -11.86 12.09 7.34
C GLY A 71 -11.30 11.86 5.94
N GLU A 72 -10.90 12.93 5.25
CA GLU A 72 -10.29 12.83 3.91
C GLU A 72 -8.89 12.20 3.98
N VAL A 73 -8.07 12.59 4.94
CA VAL A 73 -6.75 11.98 5.16
C VAL A 73 -6.88 10.49 5.47
N TYR A 74 -7.82 10.13 6.34
CA TYR A 74 -8.13 8.74 6.68
C TYR A 74 -8.57 7.95 5.44
N LEU A 75 -9.49 8.50 4.65
CA LEU A 75 -9.98 7.85 3.42
C LEU A 75 -8.87 7.67 2.40
N PHE A 76 -8.01 8.69 2.21
CA PHE A 76 -6.85 8.58 1.32
C PHE A 76 -5.89 7.46 1.77
N LEU A 77 -5.44 7.47 3.02
CA LEU A 77 -4.52 6.47 3.55
C LEU A 77 -5.10 5.05 3.48
N SER A 78 -6.38 4.90 3.81
CA SER A 78 -7.07 3.62 3.73
C SER A 78 -7.23 3.14 2.29
N SER A 79 -7.51 4.04 1.35
CA SER A 79 -7.63 3.73 -0.07
C SER A 79 -6.28 3.30 -0.66
N VAL A 80 -5.21 3.99 -0.31
CA VAL A 80 -3.84 3.59 -0.69
C VAL A 80 -3.50 2.20 -0.13
N ASP A 81 -3.83 1.93 1.13
CA ASP A 81 -3.60 0.61 1.76
C ASP A 81 -4.35 -0.50 1.03
N ILE A 82 -5.62 -0.29 0.70
CA ILE A 82 -6.45 -1.24 -0.07
C ILE A 82 -5.80 -1.57 -1.42
N VAL A 83 -5.32 -0.55 -2.14
CA VAL A 83 -4.68 -0.78 -3.45
C VAL A 83 -3.38 -1.55 -3.30
N ILE A 84 -2.52 -1.17 -2.37
CA ILE A 84 -1.22 -1.81 -2.15
C ILE A 84 -1.39 -3.26 -1.70
N GLU A 85 -2.31 -3.55 -0.77
CA GLU A 85 -2.61 -4.91 -0.33
C GLU A 85 -3.17 -5.75 -1.48
N GLY A 86 -4.13 -5.22 -2.23
CA GLY A 86 -4.70 -5.92 -3.38
C GLY A 86 -3.65 -6.26 -4.44
N ILE A 87 -2.75 -5.33 -4.78
CA ILE A 87 -1.64 -5.58 -5.71
C ILE A 87 -0.70 -6.65 -5.15
N ASN A 88 -0.39 -6.60 -3.84
CA ASN A 88 0.47 -7.58 -3.20
C ASN A 88 -0.14 -9.00 -3.20
N ASP A 89 -1.44 -9.12 -2.97
CA ASP A 89 -2.13 -10.41 -3.00
C ASP A 89 -2.20 -10.99 -4.41
N ILE A 90 -2.49 -10.17 -5.41
CA ILE A 90 -2.44 -10.59 -6.82
C ILE A 90 -1.02 -11.01 -7.21
N ASN A 91 0.03 -10.31 -6.73
CA ASN A 91 1.43 -10.69 -6.96
C ASN A 91 1.78 -12.06 -6.37
N LYS A 92 1.29 -12.37 -5.16
CA LYS A 92 1.47 -13.71 -4.56
C LYS A 92 0.87 -14.80 -5.43
N ILE A 93 -0.33 -14.55 -5.97
CA ILE A 93 -1.04 -15.49 -6.84
C ILE A 93 -0.29 -15.67 -8.16
N ALA A 94 0.09 -14.57 -8.84
CA ALA A 94 0.80 -14.61 -10.12
C ALA A 94 2.16 -15.33 -10.02
N LYS A 95 2.85 -15.20 -8.88
CA LYS A 95 4.14 -15.86 -8.61
C LYS A 95 4.02 -17.26 -8.02
N ASP A 96 2.82 -17.71 -7.71
CA ASP A 96 2.62 -18.95 -6.98
C ASP A 96 3.44 -19.01 -5.67
N ASN A 97 3.50 -17.92 -4.95
CA ASN A 97 4.32 -17.81 -3.76
C ASN A 97 3.66 -16.93 -2.69
N GLU A 98 3.08 -17.55 -1.68
CA GLU A 98 2.41 -16.88 -0.54
C GLU A 98 3.34 -15.95 0.27
N LYS A 99 4.65 -16.16 0.18
CA LYS A 99 5.65 -15.33 0.84
C LYS A 99 6.16 -14.17 -0.03
N ALA A 100 5.72 -14.10 -1.31
CA ALA A 100 6.11 -13.01 -2.17
C ALA A 100 5.57 -11.68 -1.62
N ARG A 101 6.46 -10.73 -1.38
CA ARG A 101 6.13 -9.36 -0.98
C ARG A 101 6.63 -8.40 -2.03
N LEU A 102 5.85 -7.35 -2.30
CA LEU A 102 6.29 -6.24 -3.13
C LEU A 102 7.46 -5.54 -2.42
N PHE A 103 8.56 -5.34 -3.15
CA PHE A 103 9.72 -4.56 -2.70
C PHE A 103 10.28 -4.98 -1.33
N TYR A 104 10.28 -6.25 -1.02
CA TYR A 104 10.82 -6.77 0.23
C TYR A 104 12.21 -6.19 0.53
N LYS A 105 12.38 -5.66 1.75
CA LYS A 105 13.58 -4.97 2.24
C LYS A 105 13.99 -3.69 1.47
N SER A 106 13.12 -3.12 0.64
CA SER A 106 13.37 -1.82 0.02
C SER A 106 12.94 -0.68 0.97
N SER A 107 13.85 0.25 1.26
CA SER A 107 13.60 1.48 2.04
C SER A 107 13.91 2.75 1.23
N GLU A 108 13.61 2.72 -0.07
CA GLU A 108 13.97 3.79 -1.01
C GLU A 108 13.09 5.04 -0.87
N ILE A 109 11.83 4.86 -0.51
CA ILE A 109 10.83 5.93 -0.46
C ILE A 109 10.87 6.65 0.89
N PHE A 110 10.63 5.92 1.97
CA PHE A 110 10.55 6.52 3.31
C PHE A 110 11.93 6.64 3.97
N LYS A 111 12.95 5.96 3.43
CA LYS A 111 14.34 6.01 3.91
C LYS A 111 14.47 5.69 5.40
N ASP A 112 13.60 4.83 5.89
CA ASP A 112 13.69 4.30 7.25
C ASP A 112 14.94 3.42 7.38
N LYS A 113 15.63 3.50 8.51
CA LYS A 113 16.85 2.72 8.76
C LYS A 113 16.56 1.31 9.24
N GLU A 114 15.41 1.12 9.83
CA GLU A 114 15.04 -0.13 10.52
C GLU A 114 13.95 -0.90 9.79
N LYS A 115 13.14 -0.20 8.97
CA LYS A 115 11.95 -0.75 8.32
C LYS A 115 12.01 -0.58 6.81
N ASP A 116 11.50 -1.55 6.10
CA ASP A 116 11.27 -1.39 4.66
C ASP A 116 10.06 -0.47 4.38
N ASP A 117 9.91 -0.08 3.12
CA ASP A 117 8.85 0.86 2.70
C ASP A 117 7.44 0.33 3.05
N TRP A 118 7.24 -1.00 3.01
CA TRP A 118 5.98 -1.62 3.37
C TRP A 118 5.67 -1.47 4.87
N GLU A 119 6.62 -1.84 5.72
CA GLU A 119 6.46 -1.77 7.17
C GLU A 119 6.31 -0.33 7.64
N HIS A 120 7.07 0.60 7.03
CA HIS A 120 6.94 2.03 7.32
C HIS A 120 5.54 2.56 6.95
N PHE A 121 5.05 2.23 5.75
CA PHE A 121 3.70 2.64 5.32
C PHE A 121 2.61 2.03 6.23
N LYS A 122 2.74 0.76 6.65
CA LYS A 122 1.81 0.14 7.60
C LYS A 122 1.76 0.88 8.93
N ASN A 123 2.89 1.40 9.41
CA ASN A 123 2.91 2.23 10.60
C ASN A 123 2.21 3.58 10.38
N ILE A 124 2.44 4.25 9.22
CA ILE A 124 1.71 5.46 8.86
C ILE A 124 0.20 5.18 8.89
N ARG A 125 -0.25 4.15 8.20
CA ARG A 125 -1.66 3.77 8.14
C ARG A 125 -2.22 3.43 9.52
N ALA A 126 -1.49 2.69 10.33
CA ALA A 126 -1.91 2.33 11.67
C ALA A 126 -2.06 3.57 12.57
N ILE A 127 -1.12 4.51 12.52
CA ILE A 127 -1.10 5.70 13.37
C ILE A 127 -2.11 6.74 12.90
N PHE A 128 -2.14 7.03 11.60
CA PHE A 128 -2.93 8.13 11.04
C PHE A 128 -4.26 7.67 10.43
N GLY A 129 -4.40 6.39 10.11
CA GLY A 129 -5.58 5.84 9.45
C GLY A 129 -6.48 4.97 10.33
N ALA A 130 -6.04 4.52 11.50
CA ALA A 130 -6.82 3.61 12.35
C ALA A 130 -6.93 4.07 13.81
N HIS A 131 -6.37 5.21 14.17
CA HIS A 131 -6.34 5.75 15.54
C HIS A 131 -5.87 4.74 16.62
N PRO A 132 -4.76 4.04 16.43
CA PRO A 132 -4.31 3.11 17.45
C PRO A 132 -3.80 3.89 18.67
N THR A 133 -4.24 3.50 19.81
CA THR A 133 -3.68 3.97 21.07
C THR A 133 -2.36 3.26 21.40
N LYS A 134 -2.13 2.09 20.78
CA LYS A 134 -0.92 1.30 20.93
C LYS A 134 -0.55 0.64 19.62
N LEU A 135 0.72 0.76 19.22
CA LEU A 135 1.32 -0.07 18.19
C LEU A 135 2.00 -1.25 18.87
N LYS A 136 1.65 -2.46 18.46
CA LYS A 136 2.38 -3.67 18.87
C LYS A 136 3.42 -3.94 17.78
N ASP A 137 4.59 -3.45 18.00
CA ASP A 137 5.80 -3.91 17.34
C ASP A 137 6.69 -4.61 18.40
N ASN A 138 7.90 -5.02 18.05
CA ASN A 138 8.86 -5.57 19.02
C ASN A 138 9.12 -4.64 20.22
N ASN A 139 8.77 -3.35 20.09
CA ASN A 139 8.75 -2.35 21.15
C ASN A 139 7.30 -1.87 21.37
N GLU A 140 6.94 -1.54 22.62
CA GLU A 140 5.65 -0.93 22.93
C GLU A 140 5.70 0.56 22.60
N PHE A 141 4.92 0.98 21.58
CA PHE A 141 4.70 2.39 21.27
C PHE A 141 3.33 2.83 21.77
N ILE A 142 3.27 4.01 22.37
CA ILE A 142 2.03 4.68 22.73
C ILE A 142 1.93 5.98 21.92
N VAL A 143 0.85 6.15 21.18
CA VAL A 143 0.58 7.44 20.50
C VAL A 143 0.19 8.45 21.55
N SER A 144 0.98 9.50 21.71
CA SER A 144 0.83 10.46 22.82
C SER A 144 0.01 11.69 22.46
N THR A 145 -0.10 12.00 21.16
CA THR A 145 -0.81 13.19 20.69
C THR A 145 -1.68 12.85 19.49
N TYR A 146 -2.74 13.64 19.29
CA TYR A 146 -3.49 13.58 18.05
C TYR A 146 -2.57 13.97 16.89
N PRO A 147 -2.69 13.27 15.74
CA PRO A 147 -1.98 13.67 14.55
C PRO A 147 -2.28 15.13 14.22
N THR A 148 -1.28 15.91 13.94
CA THR A 148 -1.37 17.34 13.74
C THR A 148 -0.70 17.73 12.42
N PRO A 149 -1.24 18.69 11.65
CA PRO A 149 -0.55 19.24 10.51
C PRO A 149 0.81 19.82 10.93
N TYR A 150 1.86 19.44 10.21
CA TYR A 150 3.23 19.82 10.59
C TYR A 150 3.44 21.35 10.63
N ASN A 151 2.78 22.08 9.74
CA ASN A 151 2.90 23.54 9.66
C ASN A 151 2.18 24.31 10.77
N SER A 152 1.37 23.66 11.61
CA SER A 152 0.72 24.29 12.77
C SER A 152 1.63 24.35 13.99
N LEU A 153 2.83 23.76 13.91
CA LEU A 153 3.82 23.81 14.99
C LEU A 153 4.49 25.18 15.07
N PRO A 154 4.68 25.72 16.27
CA PRO A 154 5.58 26.85 16.46
C PRO A 154 7.00 26.47 16.05
N ASP A 155 7.62 27.26 15.18
CA ASP A 155 8.99 27.08 14.64
C ASP A 155 10.09 26.83 15.71
N LYS A 156 9.80 27.06 16.97
CA LYS A 156 10.76 27.03 18.08
C LYS A 156 10.84 25.69 18.82
N LEU A 157 9.87 24.78 18.66
CA LEU A 157 9.83 23.56 19.48
C LEU A 157 10.58 22.36 18.86
N TYR A 158 10.65 22.30 17.54
CA TYR A 158 11.18 21.10 16.86
C TYR A 158 11.99 21.53 15.64
N GLY A 159 13.26 21.72 15.76
CA GLY A 159 14.14 22.18 14.69
C GLY A 159 13.72 21.73 13.28
N LYS A 160 13.65 22.65 12.34
CA LYS A 160 13.25 22.48 10.93
C LYS A 160 14.03 21.38 10.24
N VAL A 161 13.53 20.16 10.16
CA VAL A 161 14.28 19.12 9.45
C VAL A 161 13.45 18.19 8.58
N LYS A 162 12.11 18.17 8.66
CA LYS A 162 11.36 17.13 7.96
C LYS A 162 10.28 17.74 7.08
N ASN A 163 10.26 17.37 5.80
CA ASN A 163 9.19 17.73 4.84
C ASN A 163 7.95 16.85 5.07
N TRP A 164 7.39 16.90 6.28
CA TRP A 164 6.17 16.21 6.61
C TRP A 164 4.95 17.10 6.40
N ASP A 165 3.85 16.49 6.00
CA ASP A 165 2.54 17.15 5.96
C ASP A 165 1.81 16.97 7.29
N TYR A 166 1.97 15.79 7.92
CA TYR A 166 1.42 15.45 9.23
C TYR A 166 2.45 14.78 10.13
N TYR A 167 2.30 14.98 11.42
CA TYR A 167 3.14 14.36 12.44
C TYR A 167 2.36 14.01 13.70
N THR A 168 2.93 13.16 14.52
CA THR A 168 2.50 12.87 15.90
C THR A 168 3.72 12.57 16.76
N LEU A 169 3.50 12.58 18.07
CA LEU A 169 4.50 12.15 19.03
C LEU A 169 4.18 10.72 19.48
N LEU A 170 5.20 9.89 19.49
CA LEU A 170 5.16 8.53 20.00
C LEU A 170 5.99 8.44 21.26
N TRP A 171 5.54 7.64 22.22
CA TRP A 171 6.35 7.23 23.35
C TRP A 171 6.79 5.80 23.12
N GLU A 172 8.09 5.59 23.02
CA GLU A 172 8.71 4.29 22.95
C GLU A 172 9.22 3.87 24.33
N LYS A 173 8.93 2.63 24.72
CA LYS A 173 9.51 2.04 25.92
C LYS A 173 10.79 1.32 25.56
N ASP A 174 11.91 1.86 25.99
CA ASP A 174 13.21 1.25 25.75
C ASP A 174 13.38 -0.07 26.54
N LYS A 175 14.46 -0.82 26.22
CA LYS A 175 14.81 -2.07 26.91
C LYS A 175 15.11 -1.89 28.41
N LYS A 176 15.40 -0.66 28.85
CA LYS A 176 15.65 -0.29 30.25
C LYS A 176 14.37 0.13 30.99
N LYS A 177 13.20 0.00 30.32
CA LYS A 177 11.89 0.43 30.80
C LYS A 177 11.74 1.96 30.98
N SER A 178 12.63 2.76 30.39
CA SER A 178 12.42 4.21 30.23
C SER A 178 11.57 4.50 29.00
N TRP A 179 10.83 5.61 29.06
CA TRP A 179 10.02 6.07 27.92
C TRP A 179 10.77 7.18 27.21
N GLU A 180 10.98 7.02 25.90
CA GLU A 180 11.55 8.04 25.04
C GLU A 180 10.49 8.59 24.09
N GLN A 181 10.51 9.90 23.90
CA GLN A 181 9.60 10.57 22.98
C GLN A 181 10.22 10.60 21.59
N LEU A 182 9.48 10.09 20.62
CA LEU A 182 9.87 10.07 19.21
C LEU A 182 8.88 10.88 18.38
N GLU A 183 9.38 11.57 17.38
CA GLU A 183 8.56 12.20 16.35
C GLU A 183 8.30 11.22 15.23
N PHE A 184 7.05 11.10 14.80
CA PHE A 184 6.66 10.30 13.67
C PHE A 184 5.73 11.08 12.75
N GLY A 185 6.02 11.11 11.46
CA GLY A 185 5.24 11.87 10.49
C GLY A 185 5.36 11.31 9.09
N PHE A 186 4.58 11.88 8.17
CA PHE A 186 4.60 11.51 6.76
C PHE A 186 4.37 12.69 5.83
N SER A 187 4.78 12.52 4.58
CA SER A 187 4.47 13.39 3.45
C SER A 187 3.53 12.67 2.49
N PHE A 188 2.47 13.33 2.03
CA PHE A 188 1.60 12.82 0.96
C PHE A 188 2.40 12.47 -0.30
N LYS A 189 3.38 13.31 -0.62
CA LYS A 189 4.25 13.08 -1.77
C LYS A 189 5.01 11.76 -1.70
N ASP A 190 5.45 11.33 -0.53
CA ASP A 190 6.16 10.06 -0.38
C ASP A 190 5.19 8.88 -0.40
N ILE A 191 3.99 9.04 0.17
CA ILE A 191 2.92 8.04 0.04
C ILE A 191 2.51 7.85 -1.43
N GLU A 192 2.34 8.95 -2.17
CA GLU A 192 2.03 8.86 -3.61
C GLU A 192 3.14 8.21 -4.42
N LYS A 193 4.41 8.49 -4.13
CA LYS A 193 5.54 7.79 -4.77
C LYS A 193 5.50 6.29 -4.48
N TYR A 194 5.16 5.91 -3.25
CA TYR A 194 5.04 4.51 -2.88
C TYR A 194 3.89 3.83 -3.61
N LEU A 195 2.72 4.46 -3.64
CA LEU A 195 1.57 4.02 -4.43
C LEU A 195 1.93 3.87 -5.92
N ASP A 196 2.59 4.88 -6.50
CA ASP A 196 3.02 4.87 -7.90
C ASP A 196 4.00 3.72 -8.19
N LYS A 197 4.92 3.44 -7.27
CA LYS A 197 5.85 2.31 -7.37
C LYS A 197 5.09 0.98 -7.37
N CYS A 198 4.09 0.83 -6.51
CA CYS A 198 3.25 -0.36 -6.45
C CYS A 198 2.40 -0.54 -7.72
N ILE A 199 1.76 0.53 -8.20
CA ILE A 199 0.95 0.49 -9.43
C ILE A 199 1.82 0.19 -10.66
N ASN A 200 3.01 0.76 -10.77
CA ASN A 200 3.94 0.43 -11.86
C ASN A 200 4.39 -1.02 -11.87
N TYR A 201 4.34 -1.69 -10.71
CA TYR A 201 4.68 -3.11 -10.63
C TYR A 201 3.64 -4.03 -11.28
N LEU A 202 2.44 -3.52 -11.59
CA LEU A 202 1.41 -4.28 -12.30
C LEU A 202 1.92 -4.84 -13.65
N ASP A 203 2.82 -4.11 -14.33
CA ASP A 203 3.42 -4.59 -15.59
C ASP A 203 4.20 -5.91 -15.38
N ASN A 204 4.85 -6.09 -14.24
CA ASN A 204 5.51 -7.36 -13.89
C ASN A 204 4.48 -8.45 -13.57
N ILE A 205 3.40 -8.12 -12.88
CA ILE A 205 2.32 -9.06 -12.55
C ILE A 205 1.66 -9.61 -13.83
N TYR A 206 1.43 -8.75 -14.84
CA TYR A 206 0.95 -9.21 -16.16
C TYR A 206 1.86 -10.26 -16.76
N ASN A 207 3.17 -9.99 -16.75
CA ASN A 207 4.16 -10.93 -17.30
C ASN A 207 4.19 -12.26 -16.51
N ASP A 208 4.11 -12.19 -15.18
CA ASP A 208 4.07 -13.38 -14.32
C ASP A 208 2.82 -14.25 -14.62
N PHE A 209 1.64 -13.63 -14.82
CA PHE A 209 0.45 -14.35 -15.27
C PHE A 209 0.63 -15.00 -16.65
N LEU A 210 1.19 -14.29 -17.61
CA LEU A 210 1.45 -14.85 -18.95
C LEU A 210 2.41 -16.04 -18.89
N VAL A 211 3.44 -15.96 -18.06
CA VAL A 211 4.37 -17.08 -17.82
C VAL A 211 3.62 -18.29 -17.23
N MET A 212 2.81 -18.07 -16.23
CA MET A 212 2.00 -19.10 -15.57
C MET A 212 1.04 -19.78 -16.56
N ILE A 213 0.31 -19.01 -17.37
CA ILE A 213 -0.61 -19.52 -18.40
C ILE A 213 0.13 -20.37 -19.45
N ASN A 214 1.26 -19.86 -19.96
CA ASN A 214 2.04 -20.55 -20.97
C ASN A 214 2.66 -21.87 -20.46
N ALA A 215 3.13 -21.88 -19.22
CA ALA A 215 3.63 -23.08 -18.56
C ALA A 215 2.53 -24.15 -18.48
N TYR A 216 1.33 -23.77 -18.05
CA TYR A 216 0.19 -24.68 -17.96
C TYR A 216 -0.26 -25.23 -19.33
N LYS A 217 -0.36 -24.37 -20.36
CA LYS A 217 -0.68 -24.81 -21.73
C LYS A 217 0.32 -25.82 -22.27
N LYS A 218 1.62 -25.64 -21.96
CA LYS A 218 2.68 -26.59 -22.32
C LYS A 218 2.54 -27.94 -21.61
N GLU A 219 2.12 -27.96 -20.36
CA GLU A 219 1.83 -29.20 -19.63
C GLU A 219 0.65 -29.95 -20.24
N LEU A 220 -0.46 -29.26 -20.56
CA LEU A 220 -1.62 -29.85 -21.20
C LEU A 220 -1.30 -30.48 -22.57
N SER A 221 -0.42 -29.84 -23.34
CA SER A 221 -0.02 -30.38 -24.65
C SER A 221 0.73 -31.70 -24.56
N LYS A 222 1.41 -31.99 -23.45
CA LYS A 222 2.11 -33.27 -23.22
C LYS A 222 1.20 -34.42 -22.81
N ILE A 223 0.03 -34.12 -22.25
CA ILE A 223 -0.94 -35.11 -21.78
C ILE A 223 -1.81 -35.63 -22.94
N LYS A 224 -1.91 -34.88 -24.04
CA LYS A 224 -2.75 -35.23 -25.21
C LYS A 224 -2.05 -36.15 -26.22
N ILE A 225 -0.87 -36.69 -25.92
CA ILE A 225 -0.12 -37.70 -26.70
C ILE A 225 -0.22 -39.04 -25.97
#